data_2c2f6ed8ccf4da2b31603e0f8fdf79fe
#
_entry.id   2c2f6ed8ccf4da2b31603e0f8fdf79fe
#
_cell.length_a   1.000
_cell.length_b   1.000
_cell.length_c   1.000
_cell.angle_alpha   90.00
_cell.angle_beta   90.00
_cell.angle_gamma   90.00
#
_symmetry.space_group_name_H-M   'P 1'
#
loop_
_entity.id
_entity.type
_entity.pdbx_description
1 polymer ?
#
loop_
_entity_poly.entity_id
_entity_poly.type
_entity_poly.pdbx_seq_one_letter_code
_entity_poly.pdbx_strand_id
1 'polypeptide(L)'
;MSDMGFINGFSQEKKEKEIVLGQKNYKIKKVIKRDGRIVDFDPERIKYAVERAMKAVGQYDKEKLDKVVDYIIRVLEEKYDDIKYPSVEEIQDIVELSLLKFDLYDVAKAYISYRK
;
A
#
# COMPACT_ATOMS: atom_id res chain seq x y z
N MET A 1 16.39 -26.90 -17.95
CA MET A 1 16.32 -26.94 -17.50
C MET A 1 16.20 -26.92 -17.13
N SER A 2 16.36 -27.03 -17.73
CA SER A 2 16.09 -26.93 -17.32
C SER A 2 15.78 -26.62 -17.00
N ASP A 3 15.64 -26.37 -16.98
CA ASP A 3 15.34 -26.11 -16.56
C ASP A 3 15.01 -25.80 -16.25
N MET A 4 14.95 -25.69 -16.28
CA MET A 4 14.63 -25.40 -15.91
C MET A 4 14.30 -25.19 -15.41
N GLY A 5 14.50 -25.29 -16.26
CA GLY A 5 14.27 -25.09 -15.76
C GLY A 5 13.86 -24.83 -15.42
N PHE A 6 13.92 -24.75 -15.54
CA PHE A 6 13.58 -24.56 -15.14
C PHE A 6 13.34 -24.39 -14.70
N ILE A 7 13.16 -23.81 -14.76
CA ILE A 7 13.09 -23.67 -14.23
C ILE A 7 12.75 -23.37 -14.00
N ASN A 8 12.88 -23.33 -14.50
CA ASN A 8 12.67 -23.05 -14.14
C ASN A 8 12.19 -22.79 -13.79
N GLY A 9 12.00 -22.52 -14.17
CA GLY A 9 11.72 -22.31 -13.64
C GLY A 9 11.22 -22.18 -13.21
N PHE A 10 11.15 -21.93 -13.21
CA PHE A 10 10.85 -21.97 -12.61
C PHE A 10 10.65 -21.88 -12.00
N SER A 11 10.64 -21.45 -12.01
CA SER A 11 10.59 -21.38 -11.34
C SER A 11 10.49 -20.88 -11.05
N GLN A 12 10.53 -20.44 -10.99
CA GLN A 12 10.60 -20.13 -10.63
C GLN A 12 9.89 -19.72 -10.41
N GLU A 13 9.57 -19.47 -10.78
CA GLU A 13 9.01 -19.35 -10.54
C GLU A 13 8.43 -19.31 -9.83
N LYS A 14 8.45 -19.38 -9.54
CA LYS A 14 8.03 -19.50 -8.79
C LYS A 14 8.06 -19.21 -8.03
N LYS A 15 8.54 -18.89 -7.88
CA LYS A 15 8.69 -18.53 -7.13
C LYS A 15 8.50 -17.70 -6.84
N GLU A 16 8.48 -17.31 -7.31
CA GLU A 16 8.29 -16.59 -6.99
C GLU A 16 7.49 -16.20 -6.57
N LYS A 17 7.05 -16.49 -6.66
CA LYS A 17 6.32 -16.34 -6.12
C LYS A 17 6.04 -16.47 -5.23
N GLU A 18 6.36 -16.80 -4.84
CA GLU A 18 6.23 -16.89 -3.93
C GLU A 18 6.48 -16.51 -3.09
N ILE A 19 6.86 -16.58 -3.20
CA ILE A 19 7.18 -16.12 -2.53
C ILE A 19 6.99 -15.57 -1.73
N VAL A 20 7.25 -15.95 -2.28
CA VAL A 20 7.17 -15.28 -1.21
C VAL A 20 6.06 -14.28 -1.07
N LEU A 21 5.22 -14.61 -0.43
CA LEU A 21 4.04 -13.92 -0.15
C LEU A 21 4.31 -12.55 0.37
N GLY A 22 3.59 -11.57 -0.04
CA GLY A 22 3.76 -10.22 0.42
C GLY A 22 5.06 -9.58 -0.01
N GLN A 23 5.86 -10.31 -0.73
CA GLN A 23 7.12 -9.81 -1.24
C GLN A 23 6.95 -9.19 -2.62
N LYS A 24 5.88 -8.45 -2.82
CA LYS A 24 5.64 -7.80 -4.09
C LYS A 24 6.72 -6.77 -4.38
N ASN A 25 7.02 -6.64 -5.65
CA ASN A 25 8.04 -5.72 -6.10
C ASN A 25 7.39 -4.39 -6.47
N TYR A 26 7.25 -3.51 -5.48
CA TYR A 26 6.63 -2.20 -5.70
C TYR A 26 7.61 -1.26 -6.39
N LYS A 27 7.07 -0.35 -7.18
CA LYS A 27 7.87 0.70 -7.81
C LYS A 27 8.44 1.65 -6.77
N ILE A 28 7.69 1.89 -5.71
CA ILE A 28 8.11 2.80 -4.64
C ILE A 28 8.91 2.00 -3.63
N LYS A 29 10.13 2.46 -3.33
CA LYS A 29 11.00 1.80 -2.36
C LYS A 29 11.16 2.61 -1.08
N LYS A 30 11.01 3.93 -1.14
CA LYS A 30 11.33 4.82 -0.03
C LYS A 30 10.25 5.87 0.16
N VAL A 31 10.18 6.40 1.38
CA VAL A 31 9.24 7.45 1.78
C VAL A 31 10.01 8.50 2.56
N ILE A 32 9.65 9.76 2.37
CA ILE A 32 10.26 10.88 3.09
C ILE A 32 9.39 11.24 4.28
N LYS A 33 9.95 11.15 5.48
CA LYS A 33 9.25 11.47 6.71
C LYS A 33 9.24 12.99 6.92
N ARG A 34 8.42 13.45 7.89
CA ARG A 34 8.26 14.87 8.15
C ARG A 34 9.55 15.57 8.53
N ASP A 35 10.44 14.86 9.21
CA ASP A 35 11.74 15.40 9.61
C ASP A 35 12.81 15.26 8.52
N GLY A 36 12.41 14.83 7.33
CA GLY A 36 13.33 14.69 6.19
C GLY A 36 14.01 13.34 6.09
N ARG A 37 13.84 12.47 7.08
CA ARG A 37 14.45 11.14 7.01
C ARG A 37 13.82 10.32 5.90
N ILE A 38 14.63 9.51 5.25
CA ILE A 38 14.17 8.62 4.20
C ILE A 38 14.12 7.21 4.77
N VAL A 39 12.96 6.58 4.71
CA VAL A 39 12.74 5.24 5.25
C VAL A 39 12.12 4.35 4.19
N ASP A 40 12.13 3.03 4.43
CA ASP A 40 11.55 2.08 3.49
C ASP A 40 10.05 2.27 3.36
N PHE A 41 9.55 2.11 2.14
CA PHE A 41 8.11 2.11 1.89
C PHE A 41 7.52 0.78 2.38
N ASP A 42 6.47 0.88 3.19
CA ASP A 42 5.82 -0.31 3.75
C ASP A 42 4.31 -0.18 3.54
N PRO A 43 3.78 -0.84 2.50
CA PRO A 43 2.35 -0.74 2.20
C PRO A 43 1.45 -1.34 3.29
N GLU A 44 1.98 -2.20 4.15
CA GLU A 44 1.21 -2.73 5.27
C GLU A 44 0.80 -1.63 6.23
N ARG A 45 1.59 -0.57 6.34
CA ARG A 45 1.24 0.57 7.19
C ARG A 45 -0.02 1.27 6.67
N ILE A 46 -0.15 1.37 5.35
CA ILE A 46 -1.35 1.97 4.74
C ILE A 46 -2.56 1.10 5.07
N LYS A 47 -2.42 -0.21 4.85
CA LYS A 47 -3.51 -1.15 5.11
C LYS A 47 -3.92 -1.10 6.58
N TYR A 48 -2.95 -1.12 7.47
CA TYR A 48 -3.22 -1.10 8.91
C TYR A 48 -3.96 0.18 9.32
N ALA A 49 -3.56 1.33 8.78
CA ALA A 49 -4.18 2.60 9.12
C ALA A 49 -5.64 2.66 8.65
N VAL A 50 -5.90 2.17 7.44
CA VAL A 50 -7.28 2.13 6.90
C VAL A 50 -8.13 1.15 7.70
N GLU A 51 -7.59 -0.03 7.98
CA GLU A 51 -8.29 -1.03 8.79
C GLU A 51 -8.67 -0.47 10.16
N ARG A 52 -7.72 0.21 10.80
CA ARG A 52 -7.96 0.83 12.10
C ARG A 52 -9.08 1.85 12.04
N ALA A 53 -9.10 2.66 10.99
CA ALA A 53 -10.15 3.66 10.81
C ALA A 53 -11.51 3.00 10.58
N MET A 54 -11.55 1.91 9.79
CA MET A 54 -12.79 1.16 9.59
C MET A 54 -13.32 0.60 10.89
N LYS A 55 -12.44 0.01 11.70
CA LYS A 55 -12.86 -0.58 12.98
C LYS A 55 -13.34 0.49 13.96
N ALA A 56 -12.73 1.67 13.92
CA ALA A 56 -13.09 2.77 14.81
C ALA A 56 -14.54 3.23 14.59
N VAL A 57 -15.05 3.12 13.38
CA VAL A 57 -16.42 3.54 13.07
C VAL A 57 -17.37 2.34 12.88
N GLY A 58 -16.90 1.14 13.22
CA GLY A 58 -17.73 -0.06 13.14
C GLY A 58 -18.05 -0.49 11.72
N GLN A 59 -17.19 -0.17 10.76
CA GLN A 59 -17.41 -0.46 9.35
C GLN A 59 -16.30 -1.30 8.75
N TYR A 60 -15.72 -2.20 9.52
CA TYR A 60 -14.68 -3.06 8.99
C TYR A 60 -15.26 -4.04 7.96
N ASP A 61 -14.62 -4.12 6.81
CA ASP A 61 -15.00 -5.00 5.72
C ASP A 61 -13.72 -5.35 4.96
N LYS A 62 -13.32 -6.61 5.06
CA LYS A 62 -12.04 -7.04 4.48
C LYS A 62 -11.99 -6.81 2.98
N GLU A 63 -13.08 -7.08 2.28
CA GLU A 63 -13.12 -6.93 0.83
C GLU A 63 -12.95 -5.48 0.41
N LYS A 64 -13.66 -4.58 1.10
CA LYS A 64 -13.52 -3.14 0.82
C LYS A 64 -12.14 -2.63 1.19
N LEU A 65 -11.59 -3.13 2.30
CA LEU A 65 -10.24 -2.76 2.71
C LEU A 65 -9.24 -3.12 1.61
N ASP A 66 -9.29 -4.35 1.13
CA ASP A 66 -8.37 -4.80 0.09
C ASP A 66 -8.51 -3.98 -1.17
N LYS A 67 -9.75 -3.67 -1.57
CA LYS A 67 -9.99 -2.89 -2.79
C LYS A 67 -9.46 -1.46 -2.69
N VAL A 68 -9.73 -0.80 -1.57
CA VAL A 68 -9.29 0.59 -1.42
C VAL A 68 -7.77 0.67 -1.29
N VAL A 69 -7.15 -0.28 -0.59
CA VAL A 69 -5.69 -0.31 -0.45
C VAL A 69 -5.03 -0.56 -1.80
N ASP A 70 -5.55 -1.52 -2.59
CA ASP A 70 -5.04 -1.75 -3.94
C ASP A 70 -5.12 -0.49 -4.79
N TYR A 71 -6.21 0.23 -4.68
CA TYR A 71 -6.39 1.49 -5.41
C TYR A 71 -5.36 2.53 -4.97
N ILE A 72 -5.17 2.67 -3.66
CA ILE A 72 -4.19 3.62 -3.10
C ILE A 72 -2.79 3.33 -3.64
N ILE A 73 -2.38 2.07 -3.58
CA ILE A 73 -1.05 1.66 -4.07
C ILE A 73 -0.91 1.98 -5.55
N ARG A 74 -1.96 1.71 -6.33
CA ARG A 74 -1.92 1.97 -7.77
C ARG A 74 -1.75 3.45 -8.06
N VAL A 75 -2.49 4.30 -7.34
CA VAL A 75 -2.37 5.75 -7.52
C VAL A 75 -0.97 6.23 -7.15
N LEU A 76 -0.44 5.71 -6.04
CA LEU A 76 0.91 6.05 -5.63
C LEU A 76 1.93 5.68 -6.69
N GLU A 77 1.80 4.49 -7.28
CA GLU A 77 2.75 4.00 -8.27
C GLU A 77 2.63 4.72 -9.61
N GLU A 78 1.53 5.44 -9.82
CA GLU A 78 1.41 6.31 -11.00
C GLU A 78 2.14 7.62 -10.82
N LYS A 79 2.33 8.05 -9.57
CA LYS A 79 2.92 9.36 -9.26
C LYS A 79 4.35 9.28 -8.78
N TYR A 80 4.75 8.17 -8.19
CA TYR A 80 6.05 8.02 -7.52
C TYR A 80 6.73 6.73 -7.92
N ASP A 81 8.03 6.65 -7.72
CA ASP A 81 8.81 5.47 -8.08
C ASP A 81 10.07 5.39 -7.19
N ASP A 82 11.09 4.64 -7.62
CA ASP A 82 12.31 4.45 -6.84
C ASP A 82 13.30 5.61 -6.99
N ILE A 83 12.91 6.66 -7.71
CA ILE A 83 13.70 7.88 -7.85
C ILE A 83 12.94 9.06 -7.23
N LYS A 84 11.64 9.14 -7.52
CA LYS A 84 10.78 10.18 -6.98
C LYS A 84 9.97 9.61 -5.83
N TYR A 85 10.42 9.87 -4.60
CA TYR A 85 9.78 9.31 -3.41
C TYR A 85 8.60 10.16 -2.95
N PRO A 86 7.51 9.54 -2.47
CA PRO A 86 6.44 10.31 -1.85
C PRO A 86 6.81 10.70 -0.42
N SER A 87 6.26 11.80 0.06
CA SER A 87 6.32 12.13 1.47
C SER A 87 5.18 11.45 2.21
N VAL A 88 5.30 11.36 3.53
CA VAL A 88 4.24 10.81 4.37
C VAL A 88 2.95 11.60 4.16
N GLU A 89 3.03 12.93 4.10
CA GLU A 89 1.84 13.77 3.90
C GLU A 89 1.17 13.50 2.55
N GLU A 90 1.98 13.32 1.50
CA GLU A 90 1.43 13.02 0.18
C GLU A 90 0.70 11.67 0.16
N ILE A 91 1.27 10.68 0.85
CA ILE A 91 0.60 9.39 1.00
C ILE A 91 -0.72 9.56 1.74
N GLN A 92 -0.70 10.30 2.84
CA GLN A 92 -1.90 10.52 3.65
C GLN A 92 -3.00 11.24 2.85
N ASP A 93 -2.62 12.22 2.03
CA ASP A 93 -3.59 12.90 1.16
C ASP A 93 -4.25 11.93 0.19
N ILE A 94 -3.45 11.05 -0.40
CA ILE A 94 -3.98 10.06 -1.35
C ILE A 94 -4.90 9.06 -0.64
N VAL A 95 -4.55 8.66 0.57
CA VAL A 95 -5.42 7.77 1.36
C VAL A 95 -6.77 8.44 1.61
N GLU A 96 -6.76 9.70 2.06
CA GLU A 96 -8.01 10.44 2.30
C GLU A 96 -8.89 10.51 1.07
N LEU A 97 -8.30 10.94 -0.05
CA LEU A 97 -9.05 11.08 -1.30
C LEU A 97 -9.59 9.73 -1.77
N SER A 98 -8.83 8.68 -1.57
CA SER A 98 -9.26 7.33 -1.97
C SER A 98 -10.44 6.86 -1.13
N LEU A 99 -10.42 7.12 0.17
CA LEU A 99 -11.55 6.76 1.04
C LEU A 99 -12.81 7.49 0.61
N LEU A 100 -12.68 8.77 0.26
CA LEU A 100 -13.82 9.54 -0.23
C LEU A 100 -14.33 9.01 -1.55
N LYS A 101 -13.43 8.63 -2.45
CA LYS A 101 -13.79 8.08 -3.75
C LYS A 101 -14.59 6.78 -3.60
N PHE A 102 -14.32 5.99 -2.59
CA PHE A 102 -15.02 4.75 -2.32
C PHE A 102 -16.25 4.96 -1.43
N ASP A 103 -16.65 6.22 -1.22
CA ASP A 103 -17.80 6.60 -0.40
C ASP A 103 -17.67 6.16 1.06
N LEU A 104 -16.45 6.00 1.53
CA LEU A 104 -16.18 5.62 2.91
C LEU A 104 -15.98 6.88 3.76
N TYR A 105 -17.04 7.71 3.86
CA TYR A 105 -16.94 9.03 4.48
C TYR A 105 -16.62 8.99 5.96
N ASP A 106 -17.26 8.11 6.70
CA ASP A 106 -16.99 8.01 8.14
C ASP A 106 -15.60 7.46 8.41
N VAL A 107 -15.17 6.53 7.56
CA VAL A 107 -13.80 5.98 7.65
C VAL A 107 -12.79 7.09 7.36
N ALA A 108 -13.05 7.92 6.35
CA ALA A 108 -12.17 9.04 6.02
C ALA A 108 -12.06 10.01 7.18
N LYS A 109 -13.17 10.31 7.83
CA LYS A 109 -13.18 11.20 9.00
C LYS A 109 -12.31 10.64 10.13
N ALA A 110 -12.47 9.36 10.42
CA ALA A 110 -11.66 8.72 11.45
C ALA A 110 -10.18 8.74 11.07
N TYR A 111 -9.88 8.46 9.81
CA TYR A 111 -8.50 8.47 9.35
C TYR A 111 -7.87 9.85 9.51
N ILE A 112 -8.59 10.90 9.13
CA ILE A 112 -8.12 12.28 9.27
C ILE A 112 -7.75 12.59 10.71
N SER A 113 -8.54 12.09 11.66
CA SER A 113 -8.27 12.36 13.08
C SER A 113 -6.98 11.69 13.57
N TYR A 114 -6.50 10.67 12.88
CA TYR A 114 -5.28 9.96 13.27
C TYR A 114 -4.00 10.53 12.68
N ARG A 115 -4.11 11.36 11.67
CA ARG A 115 -2.91 11.77 10.94
C ARG A 115 -2.22 13.01 11.51
N LYS A 116 -2.54 13.36 12.70
CA LYS A 116 -1.91 14.52 13.36
C LYS A 116 -0.47 14.24 13.83
#